data_cb307f76dc2ef69eabbf299ad657c59a
#
_entry.id   cb307f76dc2ef69eabbf299ad657c59a
#
_cell.length_a   1.000
_cell.length_b   1.000
_cell.length_c   1.000
_cell.angle_alpha   90.00
_cell.angle_beta   90.00
_cell.angle_gamma   90.00
#
_symmetry.space_group_name_H-M   'P 1'
#
loop_
_entity.id
_entity.type
_entity.pdbx_description
1 polymer ?
#
loop_
_entity_poly.entity_id
_entity_poly.type
_entity_poly.pdbx_seq_one_letter_code
_entity_poly.pdbx_strand_id
1 'polypeptide(L)'
;MPTGIHRHPVVFVAYDEGIYAIKELPLAIARSEYEVLRALAEMSRRTAVAVGHVERWWLDPTTEQAGAVITSYVEHSFPYRQLVSGPGFGGRRRQMLDAVAGLLVELHIAGLYWGDCSLSNLLYRWDAGAIEAVMIDGETSEMHEQLSNGQRLMDIEVMIENLAGEMADIAAMNGVEVDHADLNLGHDIESKYHQLWEELNRELVVGRNDSYLIRERIARLNDLGFSVDEFELDPTESGNVVRMRVRVGGRTHHSFKLRQLTGIEASENQARILLSDLEYFLSKSGSTTPTMRTVGTMNWLSQSFEPIMARIEPVHSGSALQGYCDFLNHRMSMAQAAGADIDNEAAFENWIAAGRPGFMVEP
;
A
#
# COMPACT_ATOMS: atom_id res chain seq x y z
N MET A 1 22.26 5.39 3.60
CA MET A 1 20.96 4.71 3.40
C MET A 1 20.99 3.47 4.27
N PRO A 2 19.94 3.16 5.04
CA PRO A 2 19.93 1.98 5.87
C PRO A 2 19.81 0.74 4.97
N THR A 3 20.86 -0.06 4.94
CA THR A 3 20.83 -1.39 4.33
C THR A 3 20.28 -2.37 5.37
N GLY A 4 19.21 -3.11 5.02
CA GLY A 4 18.78 -4.28 5.78
C GLY A 4 19.88 -5.36 5.79
N ILE A 5 19.72 -6.38 6.61
CA ILE A 5 20.54 -7.59 6.51
C ILE A 5 20.03 -8.34 5.29
N HIS A 6 20.64 -8.12 4.13
CA HIS A 6 20.34 -8.81 2.90
C HIS A 6 21.30 -9.98 2.71
N ARG A 7 20.79 -11.09 2.22
CA ARG A 7 21.58 -12.26 1.81
C ARG A 7 22.53 -11.90 0.65
N HIS A 8 22.05 -11.00 -0.21
CA HIS A 8 22.79 -10.50 -1.37
C HIS A 8 23.08 -8.99 -1.23
N PRO A 9 24.28 -8.52 -1.63
CA PRO A 9 24.62 -7.11 -1.54
C PRO A 9 23.75 -6.26 -2.50
N VAL A 10 23.17 -5.19 -1.96
CA VAL A 10 22.41 -4.21 -2.74
C VAL A 10 23.20 -2.91 -2.81
N VAL A 11 23.44 -2.43 -4.03
CA VAL A 11 24.14 -1.17 -4.31
C VAL A 11 23.17 -0.13 -4.84
N PHE A 12 23.19 1.07 -4.28
CA PHE A 12 22.39 2.18 -4.78
C PHE A 12 23.21 3.06 -5.72
N VAL A 13 22.66 3.34 -6.89
CA VAL A 13 23.28 4.15 -7.94
C VAL A 13 22.35 5.28 -8.32
N ALA A 14 22.86 6.52 -8.28
CA ALA A 14 22.19 7.67 -8.86
C ALA A 14 22.58 7.75 -10.34
N TYR A 15 21.59 7.76 -11.22
CA TYR A 15 21.80 7.88 -12.66
C TYR A 15 20.66 8.72 -13.26
N ASP A 16 21.04 9.71 -14.10
CA ASP A 16 20.10 10.67 -14.65
C ASP A 16 19.24 11.31 -13.53
N GLU A 17 17.95 11.29 -13.63
CA GLU A 17 17.03 11.89 -12.64
C GLU A 17 16.57 10.88 -11.56
N GLY A 18 17.14 9.65 -11.54
CA GLY A 18 16.67 8.58 -10.66
C GLY A 18 17.73 7.97 -9.75
N ILE A 19 17.27 7.33 -8.70
CA ILE A 19 18.07 6.43 -7.86
C ILE A 19 17.59 5.00 -8.11
N TYR A 20 18.55 4.10 -8.28
CA TYR A 20 18.30 2.70 -8.57
C TYR A 20 18.99 1.81 -7.55
N ALA A 21 18.34 0.70 -7.20
CA ALA A 21 18.93 -0.38 -6.43
C ALA A 21 19.36 -1.49 -7.39
N ILE A 22 20.59 -1.96 -7.25
CA ILE A 22 21.15 -3.06 -8.03
C ILE A 22 21.45 -4.19 -7.07
N LYS A 23 20.82 -5.34 -7.27
CA LYS A 23 20.97 -6.57 -6.49
C LYS A 23 21.65 -7.62 -7.38
N GLU A 24 22.83 -8.09 -7.00
CA GLU A 24 23.56 -9.15 -7.73
C GLU A 24 23.01 -10.53 -7.31
N LEU A 25 22.80 -11.41 -8.28
CA LEU A 25 22.18 -12.72 -8.12
C LEU A 25 22.70 -13.71 -9.16
N PRO A 26 22.60 -15.02 -8.91
CA PRO A 26 22.74 -16.01 -9.98
C PRO A 26 21.80 -15.72 -11.14
N LEU A 27 22.25 -15.97 -12.37
CA LEU A 27 21.58 -15.52 -13.59
C LEU A 27 20.10 -15.94 -13.67
N ALA A 28 19.80 -17.19 -13.32
CA ALA A 28 18.43 -17.72 -13.39
C ALA A 28 17.51 -16.99 -12.37
N ILE A 29 18.02 -16.71 -11.17
CA ILE A 29 17.28 -16.02 -10.11
C ILE A 29 17.04 -14.56 -10.50
N ALA A 30 18.08 -13.86 -11.00
CA ALA A 30 17.96 -12.48 -11.46
C ALA A 30 16.88 -12.32 -12.55
N ARG A 31 16.83 -13.26 -13.50
CA ARG A 31 15.82 -13.26 -14.55
C ARG A 31 14.42 -13.51 -13.99
N SER A 32 14.27 -14.52 -13.14
CA SER A 32 12.97 -14.85 -12.50
C SER A 32 12.45 -13.69 -11.66
N GLU A 33 13.27 -13.11 -10.80
CA GLU A 33 12.89 -11.96 -9.97
C GLU A 33 12.47 -10.75 -10.82
N TYR A 34 13.23 -10.44 -11.88
CA TYR A 34 12.87 -9.38 -12.81
C TYR A 34 11.49 -9.60 -13.45
N GLU A 35 11.21 -10.82 -13.92
CA GLU A 35 9.93 -11.16 -14.54
C GLU A 35 8.76 -11.06 -13.54
N VAL A 36 8.94 -11.55 -12.32
CA VAL A 36 7.94 -11.46 -11.24
C VAL A 36 7.64 -9.99 -10.89
N LEU A 37 8.67 -9.21 -10.59
CA LEU A 37 8.48 -7.81 -10.21
C LEU A 37 7.83 -6.99 -11.33
N ARG A 38 8.21 -7.26 -12.59
CA ARG A 38 7.60 -6.62 -13.76
C ARG A 38 6.12 -6.99 -13.88
N ALA A 39 5.77 -8.27 -13.78
CA ALA A 39 4.39 -8.73 -13.86
C ALA A 39 3.52 -8.11 -12.76
N LEU A 40 4.03 -8.02 -11.52
CA LEU A 40 3.34 -7.37 -10.41
C LEU A 40 3.13 -5.87 -10.64
N ALA A 41 4.15 -5.17 -11.17
CA ALA A 41 4.05 -3.75 -11.50
C ALA A 41 3.01 -3.49 -12.61
N GLU A 42 2.96 -4.34 -13.65
CA GLU A 42 1.94 -4.28 -14.71
C GLU A 42 0.52 -4.47 -14.15
N MET A 43 0.36 -5.27 -13.10
CA MET A 43 -0.90 -5.44 -12.37
C MET A 43 -1.15 -4.34 -11.33
N SER A 44 -0.31 -3.30 -11.28
CA SER A 44 -0.38 -2.21 -10.28
C SER A 44 -0.30 -2.71 -8.83
N ARG A 45 0.48 -3.77 -8.57
CA ARG A 45 0.73 -4.27 -7.21
C ARG A 45 1.83 -3.46 -6.52
N ARG A 46 1.79 -3.44 -5.19
CA ARG A 46 2.75 -2.69 -4.37
C ARG A 46 4.09 -3.42 -4.26
N THR A 47 4.92 -3.22 -5.27
CA THR A 47 6.26 -3.80 -5.37
C THR A 47 7.28 -2.77 -5.84
N ALA A 48 8.56 -3.04 -5.60
CA ALA A 48 9.63 -2.30 -6.25
C ALA A 48 9.52 -2.45 -7.77
N VAL A 49 9.67 -1.34 -8.50
CA VAL A 49 9.54 -1.36 -9.96
C VAL A 49 10.83 -1.85 -10.59
N ALA A 50 10.81 -3.01 -11.21
CA ALA A 50 11.95 -3.55 -11.95
C ALA A 50 12.14 -2.77 -13.26
N VAL A 51 13.31 -2.16 -13.41
CA VAL A 51 13.69 -1.33 -14.58
C VAL A 51 14.43 -2.16 -15.61
N GLY A 52 15.16 -3.20 -15.16
CA GLY A 52 15.93 -4.07 -16.02
C GLY A 52 16.64 -5.17 -15.25
N HIS A 53 17.27 -6.05 -16.01
CA HIS A 53 18.20 -7.03 -15.45
C HIS A 53 19.48 -7.07 -16.28
N VAL A 54 20.57 -7.52 -15.65
CA VAL A 54 21.91 -7.64 -16.27
C VAL A 54 22.28 -9.10 -16.35
N GLU A 55 22.82 -9.52 -17.48
CA GLU A 55 23.38 -10.85 -17.71
C GLU A 55 24.87 -10.71 -18.07
N ARG A 56 25.75 -11.33 -17.26
CA ARG A 56 27.17 -11.35 -17.50
C ARG A 56 27.57 -12.73 -18.04
N TRP A 57 27.36 -12.94 -19.32
CA TRP A 57 27.55 -14.20 -20.05
C TRP A 57 28.97 -14.75 -20.00
N TRP A 58 29.94 -13.94 -19.57
CA TRP A 58 31.36 -14.34 -19.41
C TRP A 58 31.66 -14.91 -18.02
N LEU A 59 30.71 -14.93 -17.09
CA LEU A 59 30.82 -15.54 -15.78
C LEU A 59 30.06 -16.88 -15.74
N ASP A 60 30.41 -17.72 -14.77
CA ASP A 60 29.63 -18.91 -14.46
C ASP A 60 28.21 -18.48 -14.02
N PRO A 61 27.16 -18.93 -14.70
CA PRO A 61 25.78 -18.49 -14.43
C PRO A 61 25.27 -18.80 -13.02
N THR A 62 25.95 -19.67 -12.28
CA THR A 62 25.60 -20.03 -10.89
C THR A 62 26.20 -19.09 -9.84
N THR A 63 27.15 -18.22 -10.24
CA THR A 63 27.75 -17.26 -9.32
C THR A 63 26.83 -16.07 -9.07
N GLU A 64 26.90 -15.49 -7.88
CA GLU A 64 26.07 -14.33 -7.48
C GLU A 64 26.27 -13.11 -8.39
N GLN A 65 27.46 -12.94 -9.00
CA GLN A 65 27.73 -11.84 -9.90
C GLN A 65 27.31 -12.09 -11.35
N ALA A 66 26.81 -13.29 -11.70
CA ALA A 66 26.45 -13.61 -13.07
C ALA A 66 25.22 -12.84 -13.58
N GLY A 67 24.31 -12.50 -12.71
CA GLY A 67 23.14 -11.67 -12.99
C GLY A 67 23.01 -10.49 -12.03
N ALA A 68 22.13 -9.56 -12.36
CA ALA A 68 21.66 -8.55 -11.42
C ALA A 68 20.26 -8.08 -11.81
N VAL A 69 19.46 -7.73 -10.82
CA VAL A 69 18.18 -7.03 -10.99
C VAL A 69 18.37 -5.55 -10.65
N ILE A 70 17.81 -4.68 -11.46
CA ILE A 70 17.81 -3.24 -11.26
C ILE A 70 16.36 -2.80 -10.99
N THR A 71 16.13 -2.21 -9.82
CA THR A 71 14.83 -1.64 -9.44
C THR A 71 14.94 -0.15 -9.19
N SER A 72 13.87 0.59 -9.43
CA SER A 72 13.77 1.97 -9.00
C SER A 72 13.77 2.04 -7.48
N TYR A 73 14.44 3.04 -6.93
CA TYR A 73 14.41 3.31 -5.49
C TYR A 73 12.98 3.63 -5.04
N VAL A 74 12.55 3.02 -3.95
CA VAL A 74 11.22 3.28 -3.38
C VAL A 74 11.31 4.57 -2.55
N GLU A 75 10.91 5.68 -3.14
CA GLU A 75 10.99 7.00 -2.51
C GLU A 75 10.14 7.11 -1.25
N HIS A 76 10.61 7.93 -0.30
CA HIS A 76 9.94 8.19 0.98
C HIS A 76 9.62 6.95 1.79
N SER A 77 10.33 5.85 1.53
CA SER A 77 10.18 4.59 2.25
C SER A 77 11.13 4.49 3.44
N PHE A 78 10.76 3.62 4.37
CA PHE A 78 11.57 3.30 5.53
C PHE A 78 11.47 1.80 5.87
N PRO A 79 12.52 1.20 6.47
CA PRO A 79 12.52 -0.20 6.86
C PRO A 79 11.73 -0.42 8.16
N TYR A 80 11.26 -1.65 8.39
CA TYR A 80 10.51 -2.05 9.58
C TYR A 80 11.18 -1.67 10.91
N ARG A 81 12.51 -1.66 10.96
CA ARG A 81 13.27 -1.29 12.17
C ARG A 81 12.93 0.10 12.69
N GLN A 82 12.55 1.04 11.82
CA GLN A 82 12.11 2.37 12.23
C GLN A 82 10.71 2.35 12.87
N LEU A 83 9.88 1.36 12.56
CA LEU A 83 8.60 1.16 13.23
C LEU A 83 8.77 0.52 14.61
N VAL A 84 9.60 -0.53 14.69
CA VAL A 84 9.77 -1.35 15.88
C VAL A 84 10.56 -0.61 16.96
N SER A 85 11.58 0.18 16.60
CA SER A 85 12.48 0.85 17.55
C SER A 85 11.98 2.23 18.04
N GLY A 86 10.86 2.73 17.54
CA GLY A 86 10.35 4.05 17.89
C GLY A 86 9.42 4.05 19.11
N PRO A 87 9.35 5.16 19.87
CA PRO A 87 8.34 5.33 20.90
C PRO A 87 6.94 5.26 20.26
N GLY A 88 6.01 4.50 20.86
CA GLY A 88 4.65 4.34 20.34
C GLY A 88 4.48 3.22 19.32
N PHE A 89 5.35 2.20 19.35
CA PHE A 89 5.18 1.01 18.49
C PHE A 89 3.81 0.34 18.63
N GLY A 90 3.15 0.42 19.81
CA GLY A 90 1.84 -0.17 20.04
C GLY A 90 0.78 0.23 19.00
N GLY A 91 0.57 1.52 18.73
CA GLY A 91 -0.35 1.99 17.70
C GLY A 91 0.15 1.73 16.28
N ARG A 92 1.46 1.90 16.06
CA ARG A 92 2.12 1.60 14.77
C ARG A 92 2.15 0.11 14.47
N ARG A 93 2.17 -0.74 15.50
CA ARG A 93 2.07 -2.20 15.36
C ARG A 93 0.81 -2.57 14.59
N ARG A 94 -0.36 -2.05 14.97
CA ARG A 94 -1.62 -2.31 14.29
C ARG A 94 -1.56 -1.91 12.81
N GLN A 95 -1.03 -0.72 12.51
CA GLN A 95 -0.87 -0.24 11.14
C GLN A 95 0.06 -1.13 10.32
N MET A 96 1.16 -1.61 10.91
CA MET A 96 2.08 -2.54 10.25
C MET A 96 1.41 -3.88 9.96
N LEU A 97 0.67 -4.44 10.92
CA LEU A 97 -0.11 -5.67 10.72
C LEU A 97 -1.10 -5.53 9.55
N ASP A 98 -1.85 -4.42 9.51
CA ASP A 98 -2.81 -4.14 8.45
C ASP A 98 -2.12 -3.96 7.08
N ALA A 99 -0.95 -3.32 7.06
CA ALA A 99 -0.18 -3.11 5.84
C ALA A 99 0.36 -4.42 5.24
N VAL A 100 0.93 -5.29 6.08
CA VAL A 100 1.49 -6.59 5.64
C VAL A 100 0.38 -7.54 5.22
N ALA A 101 -0.67 -7.69 6.05
CA ALA A 101 -1.82 -8.52 5.70
C ALA A 101 -2.48 -8.07 4.40
N GLY A 102 -2.67 -6.76 4.22
CA GLY A 102 -3.25 -6.19 3.00
C GLY A 102 -2.38 -6.42 1.77
N LEU A 103 -1.05 -6.29 1.89
CA LEU A 103 -0.13 -6.59 0.79
C LEU A 103 -0.17 -8.08 0.44
N LEU A 104 -0.08 -8.97 1.43
CA LEU A 104 -0.09 -10.42 1.19
C LEU A 104 -1.38 -10.88 0.52
N VAL A 105 -2.54 -10.34 0.92
CA VAL A 105 -3.81 -10.60 0.23
C VAL A 105 -3.76 -10.15 -1.23
N GLU A 106 -3.25 -8.96 -1.53
CA GLU A 106 -3.12 -8.47 -2.91
C GLU A 106 -2.21 -9.34 -3.77
N LEU A 107 -1.08 -9.79 -3.22
CA LEU A 107 -0.13 -10.66 -3.92
C LEU A 107 -0.76 -12.03 -4.19
N HIS A 108 -1.46 -12.62 -3.22
CA HIS A 108 -2.16 -13.88 -3.40
C HIS A 108 -3.32 -13.80 -4.41
N ILE A 109 -4.06 -12.68 -4.45
CA ILE A 109 -5.08 -12.43 -5.48
C ILE A 109 -4.43 -12.33 -6.87
N ALA A 110 -3.23 -11.75 -6.97
CA ALA A 110 -2.47 -11.68 -8.21
C ALA A 110 -1.88 -13.04 -8.65
N GLY A 111 -1.97 -14.08 -7.81
CA GLY A 111 -1.41 -15.40 -8.09
C GLY A 111 0.05 -15.56 -7.68
N LEU A 112 0.60 -14.62 -6.90
CA LEU A 112 1.97 -14.72 -6.41
C LEU A 112 2.05 -15.62 -5.18
N TYR A 113 2.84 -16.69 -5.25
CA TYR A 113 3.42 -17.37 -4.09
C TYR A 113 4.75 -16.70 -3.78
N TRP A 114 4.90 -16.11 -2.60
CA TRP A 114 6.09 -15.32 -2.28
C TRP A 114 7.27 -16.20 -1.87
N GLY A 115 7.02 -17.18 -1.00
CA GLY A 115 8.01 -18.18 -0.58
C GLY A 115 9.02 -17.69 0.46
N ASP A 116 9.15 -16.38 0.68
CA ASP A 116 10.04 -15.77 1.70
C ASP A 116 9.50 -14.43 2.21
N CYS A 117 8.21 -14.41 2.58
CA CYS A 117 7.62 -13.22 3.18
C CYS A 117 8.27 -12.94 4.55
N SER A 118 8.95 -11.78 4.68
CA SER A 118 9.63 -11.34 5.89
C SER A 118 9.58 -9.82 6.01
N LEU A 119 9.83 -9.27 7.19
CA LEU A 119 9.84 -7.81 7.39
C LEU A 119 11.03 -7.15 6.67
N SER A 120 12.14 -7.86 6.51
CA SER A 120 13.32 -7.40 5.79
C SER A 120 13.12 -7.28 4.28
N ASN A 121 12.16 -8.05 3.72
CA ASN A 121 11.78 -8.04 2.31
C ASN A 121 10.69 -7.01 2.01
N LEU A 122 10.40 -6.12 2.99
CA LEU A 122 9.42 -5.04 2.92
C LEU A 122 10.04 -3.68 3.17
N LEU A 123 9.56 -2.69 2.44
CA LEU A 123 9.65 -1.29 2.81
C LEU A 123 8.26 -0.74 3.13
N TYR A 124 8.24 0.30 3.95
CA TYR A 124 7.00 0.94 4.38
C TYR A 124 6.98 2.39 3.96
N ARG A 125 5.81 2.92 3.64
CA ARG A 125 5.57 4.33 3.36
C ARG A 125 4.39 4.85 4.18
N TRP A 126 4.42 6.13 4.51
CA TRP A 126 3.25 6.79 5.08
C TRP A 126 2.18 6.98 4.01
N ASP A 127 0.96 6.63 4.35
CA ASP A 127 -0.21 6.73 3.49
C ASP A 127 -1.38 7.35 4.28
N ALA A 128 -1.28 8.67 4.52
CA ALA A 128 -2.34 9.48 5.11
C ALA A 128 -2.96 8.88 6.39
N GLY A 129 -2.15 8.67 7.41
CA GLY A 129 -2.58 8.11 8.69
C GLY A 129 -2.56 6.59 8.76
N ALA A 130 -2.30 5.91 7.65
CA ALA A 130 -1.99 4.49 7.56
C ALA A 130 -0.53 4.27 7.17
N ILE A 131 -0.13 3.02 7.12
CA ILE A 131 1.15 2.57 6.57
C ILE A 131 0.85 1.69 5.35
N GLU A 132 1.58 1.91 4.28
CA GLU A 132 1.60 1.03 3.11
C GLU A 132 2.86 0.17 3.16
N ALA A 133 2.73 -1.13 2.91
CA ALA A 133 3.86 -2.04 2.71
C ALA A 133 4.11 -2.25 1.22
N VAL A 134 5.40 -2.32 0.85
CA VAL A 134 5.88 -2.50 -0.52
C VAL A 134 6.86 -3.66 -0.54
N MET A 135 6.61 -4.67 -1.36
CA MET A 135 7.50 -5.81 -1.58
C MET A 135 8.74 -5.36 -2.35
N ILE A 136 9.94 -5.72 -1.88
CA ILE A 136 11.21 -5.35 -2.53
C ILE A 136 12.07 -6.53 -2.95
N ASP A 137 11.70 -7.74 -2.57
CA ASP A 137 12.42 -8.96 -2.86
C ASP A 137 11.47 -10.06 -3.37
N GLY A 138 11.75 -10.55 -4.57
CA GLY A 138 10.98 -11.59 -5.25
C GLY A 138 11.81 -12.81 -5.67
N GLU A 139 13.01 -13.02 -5.11
CA GLU A 139 13.93 -14.05 -5.59
C GLU A 139 13.40 -15.48 -5.45
N THR A 140 12.55 -15.73 -4.44
CA THR A 140 11.90 -17.03 -4.17
C THR A 140 10.48 -17.12 -4.70
N SER A 141 10.01 -16.06 -5.33
CA SER A 141 8.61 -15.94 -5.71
C SER A 141 8.27 -16.66 -7.01
N GLU A 142 7.04 -17.18 -7.06
CA GLU A 142 6.50 -17.86 -8.22
C GLU A 142 5.14 -17.30 -8.60
N MET A 143 4.96 -16.95 -9.90
CA MET A 143 3.67 -16.53 -10.44
C MET A 143 2.85 -17.71 -10.90
N HIS A 144 1.60 -17.79 -10.44
CA HIS A 144 0.59 -18.75 -10.84
C HIS A 144 -0.62 -18.03 -11.42
N GLU A 145 -1.42 -18.71 -12.23
CA GLU A 145 -2.71 -18.15 -12.68
C GLU A 145 -3.64 -17.91 -11.50
N GLN A 146 -3.65 -18.84 -10.54
CA GLN A 146 -4.37 -18.75 -9.27
C GLN A 146 -3.69 -19.62 -8.22
N LEU A 147 -3.54 -19.11 -7.00
CA LEU A 147 -3.04 -19.92 -5.89
C LEU A 147 -4.11 -20.86 -5.33
N SER A 148 -3.73 -22.10 -5.07
CA SER A 148 -4.53 -22.99 -4.26
C SER A 148 -4.56 -22.56 -2.79
N ASN A 149 -5.55 -23.03 -2.04
CA ASN A 149 -5.61 -22.79 -0.60
C ASN A 149 -4.35 -23.31 0.12
N GLY A 150 -3.83 -24.46 -0.31
CA GLY A 150 -2.61 -25.05 0.27
C GLY A 150 -1.38 -24.16 0.06
N GLN A 151 -1.19 -23.61 -1.14
CA GLN A 151 -0.09 -22.70 -1.43
C GLN A 151 -0.17 -21.42 -0.58
N ARG A 152 -1.37 -20.83 -0.46
CA ARG A 152 -1.57 -19.64 0.37
C ARG A 152 -1.28 -19.89 1.86
N LEU A 153 -1.74 -21.04 2.39
CA LEU A 153 -1.48 -21.39 3.78
C LEU A 153 0.01 -21.64 4.02
N MET A 154 0.69 -22.31 3.09
CA MET A 154 2.14 -22.55 3.18
C MET A 154 2.92 -21.24 3.17
N ASP A 155 2.53 -20.28 2.33
CA ASP A 155 3.18 -18.96 2.29
C ASP A 155 2.99 -18.16 3.59
N ILE A 156 1.81 -18.28 4.22
CA ILE A 156 1.51 -17.72 5.53
C ILE A 156 2.36 -18.39 6.63
N GLU A 157 2.51 -19.71 6.60
CA GLU A 157 3.36 -20.45 7.56
C GLU A 157 4.82 -20.00 7.46
N VAL A 158 5.36 -19.86 6.25
CA VAL A 158 6.71 -19.30 6.03
C VAL A 158 6.83 -17.90 6.60
N MET A 159 5.84 -17.04 6.36
CA MET A 159 5.81 -15.68 6.94
C MET A 159 5.86 -15.72 8.48
N ILE A 160 5.06 -16.58 9.12
CA ILE A 160 5.01 -16.68 10.60
C ILE A 160 6.38 -17.06 11.15
N GLU A 161 7.04 -18.06 10.55
CA GLU A 161 8.37 -18.52 10.97
C GLU A 161 9.42 -17.43 10.78
N ASN A 162 9.43 -16.76 9.63
CA ASN A 162 10.39 -15.69 9.32
C ASN A 162 10.24 -14.51 10.31
N LEU A 163 9.01 -14.05 10.56
CA LEU A 163 8.76 -12.95 11.47
C LEU A 163 9.19 -13.27 12.90
N ALA A 164 8.91 -14.48 13.38
CA ALA A 164 9.35 -14.90 14.72
C ALA A 164 10.87 -14.91 14.83
N GLY A 165 11.58 -15.39 13.79
CA GLY A 165 13.04 -15.35 13.71
C GLY A 165 13.60 -13.93 13.73
N GLU A 166 13.06 -13.03 12.89
CA GLU A 166 13.48 -11.63 12.82
C GLU A 166 13.27 -10.89 14.16
N MET A 167 12.16 -11.13 14.85
CA MET A 167 11.90 -10.51 16.16
C MET A 167 12.84 -11.05 17.23
N ALA A 168 13.17 -12.35 17.20
CA ALA A 168 14.18 -12.93 18.08
C ALA A 168 15.57 -12.33 17.83
N ASP A 169 15.96 -12.14 16.56
CA ASP A 169 17.23 -11.52 16.19
C ASP A 169 17.34 -10.06 16.67
N ILE A 170 16.25 -9.28 16.54
CA ILE A 170 16.19 -7.91 17.03
C ILE A 170 16.37 -7.87 18.56
N ALA A 171 15.68 -8.74 19.29
CA ALA A 171 15.79 -8.81 20.74
C ALA A 171 17.22 -9.18 21.16
N ALA A 172 17.82 -10.18 20.48
CA ALA A 172 19.21 -10.59 20.72
C ALA A 172 20.22 -9.45 20.44
N MET A 173 20.04 -8.71 19.34
CA MET A 173 20.89 -7.55 19.00
C MET A 173 20.79 -6.42 20.04
N ASN A 174 19.63 -6.24 20.65
CA ASN A 174 19.39 -5.25 21.70
C ASN A 174 19.75 -5.76 23.10
N GLY A 175 20.15 -7.04 23.25
CA GLY A 175 20.49 -7.64 24.52
C GLY A 175 19.30 -7.79 25.47
N VAL A 176 18.08 -7.94 24.95
CA VAL A 176 16.84 -8.12 25.71
C VAL A 176 16.21 -9.47 25.39
N GLU A 177 15.38 -9.97 26.30
CA GLU A 177 14.53 -11.12 25.98
C GLU A 177 13.43 -10.70 24.99
N VAL A 178 13.12 -11.60 24.05
CA VAL A 178 12.06 -11.36 23.08
C VAL A 178 10.69 -11.35 23.78
N ASP A 179 9.86 -10.36 23.50
CA ASP A 179 8.50 -10.30 24.02
C ASP A 179 7.62 -11.37 23.33
N HIS A 180 6.74 -11.98 24.11
CA HIS A 180 5.79 -12.97 23.59
C HIS A 180 4.84 -12.37 22.52
N ALA A 181 4.48 -11.09 22.67
CA ALA A 181 3.69 -10.39 21.67
C ALA A 181 4.43 -10.23 20.33
N ASP A 182 5.77 -10.06 20.39
CA ASP A 182 6.58 -9.93 19.19
C ASP A 182 6.75 -11.28 18.46
N LEU A 183 6.89 -12.37 19.22
CA LEU A 183 6.89 -13.73 18.64
C LEU A 183 5.56 -14.09 17.98
N ASN A 184 4.44 -13.55 18.45
CA ASN A 184 3.11 -13.77 17.87
C ASN A 184 2.76 -12.82 16.70
N LEU A 185 3.67 -11.95 16.28
CA LEU A 185 3.43 -10.97 15.24
C LEU A 185 2.90 -11.61 13.94
N GLY A 186 3.48 -12.74 13.54
CA GLY A 186 3.05 -13.50 12.36
C GLY A 186 1.62 -14.02 12.46
N HIS A 187 1.22 -14.54 13.62
CA HIS A 187 -0.16 -15.01 13.85
C HIS A 187 -1.18 -13.87 13.88
N ASP A 188 -0.78 -12.68 14.36
CA ASP A 188 -1.65 -11.51 14.31
C ASP A 188 -1.88 -11.05 12.86
N ILE A 189 -0.83 -11.12 12.01
CA ILE A 189 -0.95 -10.84 10.57
C ILE A 189 -1.82 -11.90 9.89
N GLU A 190 -1.62 -13.18 10.18
CA GLU A 190 -2.45 -14.28 9.71
C GLU A 190 -3.94 -14.05 10.01
N SER A 191 -4.26 -13.68 11.25
CA SER A 191 -5.64 -13.38 11.65
C SER A 191 -6.25 -12.26 10.80
N LYS A 192 -5.52 -11.17 10.57
CA LYS A 192 -5.96 -10.05 9.72
C LYS A 192 -6.06 -10.45 8.25
N TYR A 193 -5.12 -11.26 7.76
CA TYR A 193 -5.15 -11.81 6.41
C TYR A 193 -6.43 -12.61 6.18
N HIS A 194 -6.78 -13.54 7.08
CA HIS A 194 -7.99 -14.35 6.95
C HIS A 194 -9.26 -13.50 7.00
N GLN A 195 -9.34 -12.53 7.91
CA GLN A 195 -10.48 -11.61 7.98
C GLN A 195 -10.68 -10.84 6.66
N LEU A 196 -9.59 -10.32 6.10
CA LEU A 196 -9.64 -9.58 4.83
C LEU A 196 -9.94 -10.51 3.66
N TRP A 197 -9.30 -11.68 3.61
CA TRP A 197 -9.52 -12.68 2.57
C TRP A 197 -10.97 -13.16 2.53
N GLU A 198 -11.56 -13.48 3.68
CA GLU A 198 -12.96 -13.87 3.80
C GLU A 198 -13.89 -12.74 3.36
N GLU A 199 -13.61 -11.51 3.77
CA GLU A 199 -14.40 -10.35 3.35
C GLU A 199 -14.35 -10.17 1.82
N LEU A 200 -13.19 -10.31 1.19
CA LEU A 200 -13.06 -10.15 -0.26
C LEU A 200 -13.71 -11.28 -1.06
N ASN A 201 -13.66 -12.51 -0.56
CA ASN A 201 -14.18 -13.70 -1.24
C ASN A 201 -15.61 -14.11 -0.80
N ARG A 202 -16.24 -13.33 0.09
CA ARG A 202 -17.57 -13.62 0.59
C ARG A 202 -18.60 -13.62 -0.53
N GLU A 203 -19.25 -14.76 -0.73
CA GLU A 203 -20.40 -14.90 -1.62
C GLU A 203 -21.61 -14.16 -1.06
N LEU A 204 -22.33 -13.46 -1.91
CA LEU A 204 -23.59 -12.81 -1.57
C LEU A 204 -24.74 -13.51 -2.27
N VAL A 205 -25.77 -13.88 -1.49
CA VAL A 205 -27.00 -14.44 -2.04
C VAL A 205 -28.03 -13.33 -2.13
N VAL A 206 -28.45 -13.01 -3.37
CA VAL A 206 -29.29 -11.82 -3.67
C VAL A 206 -30.63 -12.27 -4.24
N GLY A 207 -31.73 -11.83 -3.63
CA GLY A 207 -33.08 -11.98 -4.18
C GLY A 207 -33.37 -11.00 -5.32
N ARG A 208 -34.42 -11.25 -6.09
CA ARG A 208 -34.81 -10.41 -7.24
C ARG A 208 -35.03 -8.93 -6.88
N ASN A 209 -35.43 -8.63 -5.63
CA ASN A 209 -35.72 -7.28 -5.18
C ASN A 209 -34.57 -6.64 -4.37
N ASP A 210 -33.47 -7.35 -4.18
CA ASP A 210 -32.38 -6.95 -3.28
C ASP A 210 -31.14 -6.47 -4.03
N SER A 211 -31.32 -5.93 -5.24
CA SER A 211 -30.21 -5.41 -6.07
C SER A 211 -29.39 -4.29 -5.38
N TYR A 212 -29.95 -3.67 -4.32
CA TYR A 212 -29.22 -2.70 -3.53
C TYR A 212 -28.06 -3.34 -2.76
N LEU A 213 -28.18 -4.63 -2.35
CA LEU A 213 -27.10 -5.37 -1.68
C LEU A 213 -25.86 -5.53 -2.57
N ILE A 214 -26.04 -5.63 -3.90
CA ILE A 214 -24.93 -5.67 -4.85
C ILE A 214 -24.15 -4.35 -4.78
N ARG A 215 -24.85 -3.22 -4.82
CA ARG A 215 -24.24 -1.88 -4.75
C ARG A 215 -23.54 -1.65 -3.40
N GLU A 216 -24.20 -2.05 -2.31
CA GLU A 216 -23.63 -1.97 -0.97
C GLU A 216 -22.34 -2.80 -0.86
N ARG A 217 -22.33 -4.02 -1.43
CA ARG A 217 -21.15 -4.87 -1.46
C ARG A 217 -20.00 -4.25 -2.24
N ILE A 218 -20.28 -3.72 -3.43
CA ILE A 218 -19.28 -3.04 -4.26
C ILE A 218 -18.73 -1.80 -3.53
N ALA A 219 -19.60 -0.98 -2.95
CA ALA A 219 -19.18 0.20 -2.18
C ALA A 219 -18.26 -0.19 -1.02
N ARG A 220 -18.59 -1.23 -0.26
CA ARG A 220 -17.76 -1.72 0.84
C ARG A 220 -16.38 -2.19 0.39
N LEU A 221 -16.28 -2.92 -0.74
CA LEU A 221 -14.99 -3.33 -1.31
C LEU A 221 -14.16 -2.13 -1.75
N ASN A 222 -14.80 -1.16 -2.39
CA ASN A 222 -14.17 0.09 -2.79
C ASN A 222 -13.70 0.92 -1.57
N ASP A 223 -14.48 0.95 -0.48
CA ASP A 223 -14.09 1.63 0.76
C ASP A 223 -12.85 0.98 1.42
N LEU A 224 -12.67 -0.34 1.22
CA LEU A 224 -11.44 -1.05 1.59
C LEU A 224 -10.26 -0.77 0.62
N GLY A 225 -10.53 -0.03 -0.45
CA GLY A 225 -9.56 0.36 -1.48
C GLY A 225 -9.47 -0.60 -2.66
N PHE A 226 -10.18 -1.73 -2.65
CA PHE A 226 -10.12 -2.71 -3.72
C PHE A 226 -11.01 -2.32 -4.90
N SER A 227 -10.49 -2.43 -6.13
CA SER A 227 -11.29 -2.33 -7.34
C SER A 227 -12.15 -3.59 -7.52
N VAL A 228 -13.33 -3.41 -8.08
CA VAL A 228 -14.19 -4.53 -8.51
C VAL A 228 -14.10 -4.61 -10.03
N ASP A 229 -13.42 -5.65 -10.51
CA ASP A 229 -13.17 -5.84 -11.94
C ASP A 229 -14.37 -6.47 -12.62
N GLU A 230 -14.94 -7.51 -12.00
CA GLU A 230 -16.08 -8.27 -12.53
C GLU A 230 -16.93 -8.79 -11.37
N PHE A 231 -18.20 -9.05 -11.67
CA PHE A 231 -19.04 -9.85 -10.78
C PHE A 231 -19.82 -10.88 -11.60
N GLU A 232 -19.89 -12.09 -11.06
CA GLU A 232 -20.63 -13.20 -11.65
C GLU A 232 -21.95 -13.40 -10.89
N LEU A 233 -23.02 -13.66 -11.61
CA LEU A 233 -24.33 -13.92 -11.06
C LEU A 233 -24.78 -15.32 -11.48
N ASP A 234 -24.67 -16.26 -10.56
CA ASP A 234 -25.07 -17.65 -10.79
C ASP A 234 -26.51 -17.87 -10.29
N PRO A 235 -27.45 -18.29 -11.15
CA PRO A 235 -28.80 -18.68 -10.72
C PRO A 235 -28.71 -19.85 -9.74
N THR A 236 -29.42 -19.76 -8.63
CA THR A 236 -29.61 -20.93 -7.75
C THR A 236 -30.70 -21.86 -8.29
N GLU A 237 -30.68 -23.12 -7.86
CA GLU A 237 -31.67 -24.12 -8.28
C GLU A 237 -33.12 -23.69 -8.05
N SER A 238 -33.39 -22.81 -7.10
CA SER A 238 -34.70 -22.25 -6.82
C SER A 238 -35.19 -21.19 -7.81
N GLY A 239 -34.31 -20.67 -8.69
CA GLY A 239 -34.63 -19.65 -9.73
C GLY A 239 -35.00 -18.25 -9.24
N ASN A 240 -35.18 -18.06 -7.94
CA ASN A 240 -35.60 -16.79 -7.32
C ASN A 240 -34.45 -16.02 -6.66
N VAL A 241 -33.30 -16.65 -6.57
CA VAL A 241 -32.11 -16.12 -5.86
C VAL A 241 -30.90 -16.30 -6.77
N VAL A 242 -30.02 -15.31 -6.76
CA VAL A 242 -28.78 -15.30 -7.52
C VAL A 242 -27.63 -15.29 -6.55
N ARG A 243 -26.62 -16.13 -6.78
CA ARG A 243 -25.37 -16.10 -6.04
C ARG A 243 -24.44 -15.14 -6.74
N MET A 244 -23.96 -14.14 -6.03
CA MET A 244 -22.99 -13.18 -6.52
C MET A 244 -21.60 -13.51 -6.01
N ARG A 245 -20.67 -13.63 -6.93
CA ARG A 245 -19.22 -13.63 -6.67
C ARG A 245 -18.61 -12.37 -7.24
N VAL A 246 -17.68 -11.78 -6.51
CA VAL A 246 -16.97 -10.57 -6.95
C VAL A 246 -15.53 -10.95 -7.22
N ARG A 247 -15.05 -10.60 -8.41
CA ARG A 247 -13.62 -10.63 -8.71
C ARG A 247 -13.04 -9.27 -8.35
N VAL A 248 -12.22 -9.25 -7.30
CA VAL A 248 -11.53 -8.03 -6.88
C VAL A 248 -10.18 -7.92 -7.59
N GLY A 249 -9.87 -6.71 -8.02
CA GLY A 249 -8.56 -6.34 -8.55
C GLY A 249 -7.56 -5.96 -7.45
N GLY A 250 -6.64 -5.05 -7.76
CA GLY A 250 -5.71 -4.49 -6.80
C GLY A 250 -6.38 -3.48 -5.86
N ARG A 251 -5.64 -3.11 -4.83
CA ARG A 251 -6.04 -2.03 -3.91
C ARG A 251 -5.68 -0.67 -4.51
N THR A 252 -6.41 -0.27 -5.54
CA THR A 252 -6.14 0.92 -6.37
C THR A 252 -7.38 1.74 -6.70
N HIS A 253 -8.50 1.50 -6.02
CA HIS A 253 -9.79 2.13 -6.36
C HIS A 253 -9.74 3.66 -6.29
N HIS A 254 -9.25 4.20 -5.17
CA HIS A 254 -9.22 5.65 -4.96
C HIS A 254 -8.07 6.31 -5.73
N SER A 255 -6.89 5.68 -5.77
CA SER A 255 -5.73 6.19 -6.49
C SER A 255 -5.99 6.27 -8.00
N PHE A 256 -6.60 5.25 -8.59
CA PHE A 256 -7.01 5.27 -9.98
C PHE A 256 -8.06 6.34 -10.28
N LYS A 257 -9.09 6.47 -9.42
CA LYS A 257 -10.13 7.49 -9.55
C LYS A 257 -9.56 8.90 -9.44
N LEU A 258 -8.67 9.16 -8.48
CA LEU A 258 -8.00 10.45 -8.32
C LEU A 258 -7.19 10.79 -9.56
N ARG A 259 -6.37 9.86 -10.03
CA ARG A 259 -5.55 10.03 -11.22
C ARG A 259 -6.39 10.34 -12.46
N GLN A 260 -7.50 9.64 -12.66
CA GLN A 260 -8.42 9.92 -13.77
C GLN A 260 -9.03 11.32 -13.72
N LEU A 261 -9.34 11.82 -12.54
CA LEU A 261 -10.01 13.12 -12.38
C LEU A 261 -9.03 14.30 -12.40
N THR A 262 -7.82 14.11 -11.88
CA THR A 262 -6.90 15.22 -11.57
C THR A 262 -5.50 15.05 -12.16
N GLY A 263 -5.11 13.86 -12.59
CA GLY A 263 -3.74 13.52 -12.97
C GLY A 263 -2.79 13.29 -11.81
N ILE A 264 -3.23 13.48 -10.55
CA ILE A 264 -2.39 13.30 -9.35
C ILE A 264 -2.18 11.81 -9.10
N GLU A 265 -0.91 11.42 -8.90
CA GLU A 265 -0.53 10.09 -8.44
C GLU A 265 -0.38 10.09 -6.91
N ALA A 266 -1.08 9.19 -6.24
CA ALA A 266 -1.11 9.09 -4.79
C ALA A 266 -1.29 7.63 -4.36
N SER A 267 -0.86 7.30 -3.14
CA SER A 267 -1.21 6.01 -2.50
C SER A 267 -2.71 5.98 -2.18
N GLU A 268 -3.23 4.82 -1.83
CA GLU A 268 -4.67 4.58 -1.79
C GLU A 268 -5.40 5.42 -0.72
N ASN A 269 -4.86 5.53 0.51
CA ASN A 269 -5.48 6.36 1.54
C ASN A 269 -5.25 7.86 1.31
N GLN A 270 -4.09 8.28 0.78
CA GLN A 270 -3.88 9.64 0.34
C GLN A 270 -4.92 10.02 -0.71
N ALA A 271 -5.11 9.19 -1.74
CA ALA A 271 -6.11 9.42 -2.77
C ALA A 271 -7.54 9.51 -2.21
N ARG A 272 -7.88 8.66 -1.25
CA ARG A 272 -9.18 8.72 -0.56
C ARG A 272 -9.40 10.06 0.14
N ILE A 273 -8.38 10.58 0.82
CA ILE A 273 -8.45 11.89 1.50
C ILE A 273 -8.57 13.03 0.50
N LEU A 274 -7.76 13.02 -0.57
CA LEU A 274 -7.82 14.03 -1.61
C LEU A 274 -9.18 14.03 -2.33
N LEU A 275 -9.71 12.85 -2.64
CA LEU A 275 -11.06 12.75 -3.22
C LEU A 275 -12.13 13.29 -2.29
N SER A 276 -12.02 13.08 -0.98
CA SER A 276 -12.95 13.66 0.01
C SER A 276 -12.87 15.18 0.04
N ASP A 277 -11.66 15.76 -0.01
CA ASP A 277 -11.47 17.22 -0.07
C ASP A 277 -12.00 17.81 -1.40
N LEU A 278 -11.74 17.14 -2.53
CA LEU A 278 -12.31 17.49 -3.82
C LEU A 278 -13.84 17.48 -3.80
N GLU A 279 -14.47 16.41 -3.28
CA GLU A 279 -15.93 16.30 -3.19
C GLU A 279 -16.52 17.39 -2.28
N TYR A 280 -15.84 17.72 -1.18
CA TYR A 280 -16.23 18.83 -0.32
C TYR A 280 -16.20 20.17 -1.09
N PHE A 281 -15.13 20.45 -1.84
CA PHE A 281 -15.00 21.64 -2.67
C PHE A 281 -16.10 21.72 -3.74
N LEU A 282 -16.36 20.62 -4.46
CA LEU A 282 -17.40 20.53 -5.48
C LEU A 282 -18.80 20.74 -4.90
N SER A 283 -19.07 20.19 -3.74
CA SER A 283 -20.34 20.39 -3.02
C SER A 283 -20.56 21.88 -2.65
N LYS A 284 -19.52 22.51 -2.10
CA LYS A 284 -19.57 23.92 -1.69
C LYS A 284 -19.73 24.87 -2.89
N SER A 285 -19.15 24.52 -4.04
CA SER A 285 -19.26 25.29 -5.28
C SER A 285 -20.58 25.05 -6.07
N GLY A 286 -21.44 24.14 -5.59
CA GLY A 286 -22.70 23.81 -6.27
C GLY A 286 -22.52 23.06 -7.59
N SER A 287 -21.41 22.35 -7.76
CA SER A 287 -21.06 21.62 -8.99
C SER A 287 -21.88 20.33 -9.15
N THR A 288 -23.11 20.42 -9.64
CA THR A 288 -24.08 19.31 -9.72
C THR A 288 -24.06 18.54 -11.04
N THR A 289 -23.67 19.18 -12.16
CA THR A 289 -23.64 18.52 -13.48
C THR A 289 -22.23 17.98 -13.78
N PRO A 290 -22.08 16.97 -14.66
CA PRO A 290 -20.78 16.45 -15.07
C PRO A 290 -19.80 17.55 -15.55
N THR A 291 -20.27 18.46 -16.40
CA THR A 291 -19.44 19.58 -16.89
C THR A 291 -19.02 20.53 -15.76
N MET A 292 -19.93 20.89 -14.86
CA MET A 292 -19.61 21.73 -13.69
C MET A 292 -18.61 21.02 -12.76
N ARG A 293 -18.73 19.71 -12.60
CA ARG A 293 -17.77 18.94 -11.81
C ARG A 293 -16.37 18.94 -12.43
N THR A 294 -16.25 18.80 -13.77
CA THR A 294 -14.97 18.90 -14.47
C THR A 294 -14.32 20.29 -14.25
N VAL A 295 -15.08 21.37 -14.46
CA VAL A 295 -14.59 22.72 -14.19
C VAL A 295 -14.26 22.93 -12.71
N GLY A 296 -15.11 22.42 -11.82
CA GLY A 296 -14.90 22.47 -10.38
C GLY A 296 -13.62 21.75 -9.95
N THR A 297 -13.31 20.60 -10.57
CA THR A 297 -12.06 19.86 -10.32
C THR A 297 -10.83 20.69 -10.74
N MET A 298 -10.88 21.35 -11.91
CA MET A 298 -9.80 22.25 -12.34
C MET A 298 -9.64 23.46 -11.39
N ASN A 299 -10.75 23.99 -10.90
CA ASN A 299 -10.73 25.08 -9.92
C ASN A 299 -10.16 24.62 -8.56
N TRP A 300 -10.50 23.39 -8.12
CA TRP A 300 -9.91 22.82 -6.91
C TRP A 300 -8.40 22.66 -7.04
N LEU A 301 -7.91 22.15 -8.18
CA LEU A 301 -6.47 22.06 -8.45
C LEU A 301 -5.80 23.42 -8.32
N SER A 302 -6.25 24.42 -9.08
CA SER A 302 -5.58 25.73 -9.19
C SER A 302 -5.80 26.65 -8.00
N GLN A 303 -6.91 26.54 -7.26
CA GLN A 303 -7.26 27.47 -6.18
C GLN A 303 -7.06 26.90 -4.77
N SER A 304 -7.01 25.55 -4.64
CA SER A 304 -6.89 24.89 -3.34
C SER A 304 -5.64 24.00 -3.27
N PHE A 305 -5.49 23.03 -4.17
CA PHE A 305 -4.44 22.03 -4.10
C PHE A 305 -3.04 22.60 -4.41
N GLU A 306 -2.82 23.13 -5.61
CA GLU A 306 -1.51 23.62 -6.06
C GLU A 306 -0.93 24.76 -5.18
N PRO A 307 -1.73 25.76 -4.74
CA PRO A 307 -1.20 26.83 -3.89
C PRO A 307 -0.72 26.34 -2.52
N ILE A 308 -1.39 25.37 -1.94
CA ILE A 308 -0.99 24.76 -0.66
C ILE A 308 0.21 23.84 -0.86
N MET A 309 0.21 23.03 -1.91
CA MET A 309 1.35 22.16 -2.25
C MET A 309 2.65 22.94 -2.42
N ALA A 310 2.62 24.05 -3.15
CA ALA A 310 3.78 24.91 -3.35
C ALA A 310 4.35 25.50 -2.03
N ARG A 311 3.51 25.63 -0.99
CA ARG A 311 3.94 26.07 0.35
C ARG A 311 4.44 24.91 1.21
N ILE A 312 3.97 23.69 0.96
CA ILE A 312 4.38 22.47 1.70
C ILE A 312 5.75 21.98 1.23
N GLU A 313 5.98 21.90 -0.08
CA GLU A 313 7.23 21.39 -0.68
C GLU A 313 8.52 21.92 -0.02
N PRO A 314 8.71 23.23 0.20
CA PRO A 314 9.93 23.75 0.78
C PRO A 314 10.08 23.49 2.29
N VAL A 315 9.01 23.13 2.98
CA VAL A 315 8.99 23.01 4.45
C VAL A 315 8.80 21.59 4.96
N HIS A 316 8.41 20.64 4.10
CA HIS A 316 8.18 19.25 4.46
C HIS A 316 9.37 18.39 4.06
N SER A 317 9.91 17.61 4.98
CA SER A 317 11.10 16.77 4.75
C SER A 317 10.80 15.41 4.08
N GLY A 318 9.53 15.07 3.90
CA GLY A 318 9.05 13.83 3.29
C GLY A 318 8.30 14.10 1.98
N SER A 319 7.39 13.20 1.61
CA SER A 319 6.50 13.42 0.47
C SER A 319 5.62 14.66 0.70
N ALA A 320 5.67 15.63 -0.20
CA ALA A 320 4.83 16.83 -0.11
C ALA A 320 3.34 16.48 -0.10
N LEU A 321 2.95 15.41 -0.81
CA LEU A 321 1.58 14.90 -0.82
C LEU A 321 1.15 14.36 0.55
N GLN A 322 2.05 13.68 1.28
CA GLN A 322 1.80 13.31 2.67
C GLN A 322 1.60 14.55 3.53
N GLY A 323 2.45 15.57 3.36
CA GLY A 323 2.30 16.85 4.06
C GLY A 323 0.95 17.54 3.78
N TYR A 324 0.45 17.43 2.56
CA TYR A 324 -0.89 17.93 2.22
C TYR A 324 -2.00 17.15 2.94
N CYS A 325 -1.90 15.84 3.01
CA CYS A 325 -2.84 15.00 3.77
C CYS A 325 -2.80 15.32 5.28
N ASP A 326 -1.60 15.53 5.83
CA ASP A 326 -1.42 15.94 7.23
C ASP A 326 -2.06 17.29 7.51
N PHE A 327 -1.90 18.26 6.60
CA PHE A 327 -2.56 19.55 6.65
C PHE A 327 -4.10 19.43 6.61
N LEU A 328 -4.64 18.61 5.69
CA LEU A 328 -6.10 18.38 5.61
C LEU A 328 -6.64 17.76 6.90
N ASN A 329 -5.94 16.80 7.47
CA ASN A 329 -6.30 16.19 8.74
C ASN A 329 -6.32 17.22 9.88
N HIS A 330 -5.31 18.09 9.92
CA HIS A 330 -5.24 19.18 10.91
C HIS A 330 -6.40 20.16 10.74
N ARG A 331 -6.69 20.62 9.50
CA ARG A 331 -7.84 21.48 9.19
C ARG A 331 -9.16 20.88 9.65
N MET A 332 -9.36 19.58 9.40
CA MET A 332 -10.55 18.87 9.82
C MET A 332 -10.67 18.84 11.35
N SER A 333 -9.58 18.58 12.07
CA SER A 333 -9.56 18.58 13.52
C SER A 333 -9.90 19.97 14.10
N MET A 334 -9.37 21.04 13.49
CA MET A 334 -9.72 22.40 13.85
C MET A 334 -11.22 22.70 13.61
N ALA A 335 -11.75 22.30 12.46
CA ALA A 335 -13.17 22.49 12.12
C ALA A 335 -14.10 21.77 13.08
N GLN A 336 -13.76 20.54 13.46
CA GLN A 336 -14.50 19.76 14.47
C GLN A 336 -14.48 20.45 15.84
N ALA A 337 -13.33 20.95 16.28
CA ALA A 337 -13.20 21.64 17.55
C ALA A 337 -13.96 22.98 17.56
N ALA A 338 -13.99 23.69 16.43
CA ALA A 338 -14.71 24.96 16.28
C ALA A 338 -16.21 24.81 16.01
N GLY A 339 -16.67 23.62 15.60
CA GLY A 339 -18.04 23.39 15.14
C GLY A 339 -18.39 24.19 13.87
N ALA A 340 -17.39 24.62 13.10
CA ALA A 340 -17.54 25.44 11.91
C ALA A 340 -16.38 25.19 10.92
N ASP A 341 -16.63 25.49 9.66
CA ASP A 341 -15.59 25.42 8.61
C ASP A 341 -14.43 26.38 8.90
N ILE A 342 -13.23 25.91 8.62
CA ILE A 342 -11.99 26.70 8.68
C ILE A 342 -11.45 26.87 7.26
N ASP A 343 -11.12 28.10 6.90
CA ASP A 343 -10.52 28.37 5.60
C ASP A 343 -9.07 27.85 5.53
N ASN A 344 -8.60 27.62 4.30
CA ASN A 344 -7.29 27.02 4.07
C ASN A 344 -6.13 27.87 4.61
N GLU A 345 -6.21 29.20 4.53
CA GLU A 345 -5.12 30.09 4.95
C GLU A 345 -4.95 30.03 6.48
N ALA A 346 -6.04 30.23 7.21
CA ALA A 346 -6.03 30.19 8.67
C ALA A 346 -5.61 28.78 9.19
N ALA A 347 -6.08 27.73 8.53
CA ALA A 347 -5.70 26.36 8.87
C ALA A 347 -4.21 26.10 8.61
N PHE A 348 -3.68 26.60 7.49
CA PHE A 348 -2.29 26.41 7.13
C PHE A 348 -1.32 27.12 8.07
N GLU A 349 -1.60 28.39 8.40
CA GLU A 349 -0.81 29.14 9.37
C GLU A 349 -0.80 28.45 10.74
N ASN A 350 -1.96 27.96 11.19
CA ASN A 350 -2.06 27.22 12.44
C ASN A 350 -1.28 25.91 12.39
N TRP A 351 -1.34 25.16 11.28
CA TRP A 351 -0.61 23.91 11.10
C TRP A 351 0.91 24.12 11.15
N ILE A 352 1.42 25.19 10.50
CA ILE A 352 2.84 25.58 10.59
C ILE A 352 3.21 25.97 12.03
N ALA A 353 2.42 26.80 12.69
CA ALA A 353 2.66 27.27 14.07
C ALA A 353 2.63 26.09 15.08
N ALA A 354 1.81 25.08 14.84
CA ALA A 354 1.73 23.86 15.64
C ALA A 354 2.89 22.87 15.38
N GLY A 355 3.85 23.21 14.50
CA GLY A 355 4.98 22.36 14.17
C GLY A 355 4.66 21.29 13.12
N ARG A 356 3.63 21.50 12.33
CA ARG A 356 3.21 20.60 11.23
C ARG A 356 2.84 19.21 11.73
N PRO A 357 1.86 19.08 12.65
CA PRO A 357 1.44 17.76 13.13
C PRO A 357 0.95 16.91 11.99
N GLY A 358 1.40 15.64 11.95
CA GLY A 358 0.88 14.60 11.10
C GLY A 358 -0.36 13.93 11.71
N PHE A 359 -0.76 12.79 11.15
CA PHE A 359 -1.81 11.98 11.74
C PHE A 359 -1.39 11.46 13.11
N MET A 360 -2.27 11.65 14.09
CA MET A 360 -2.07 11.09 15.44
C MET A 360 -2.18 9.58 15.37
N VAL A 361 -1.20 8.89 15.90
CA VAL A 361 -1.27 7.44 16.13
C VAL A 361 -1.92 7.27 17.50
N GLU A 362 -3.10 6.65 17.53
CA GLU A 362 -3.71 6.25 18.80
C GLU A 362 -2.77 5.28 19.54
N PRO A 363 -2.53 5.49 20.83
CA PRO A 363 -1.60 4.68 21.63
C PRO A 363 -2.01 3.21 21.74
#